data_678f52ffda415c294691d509d450c05b
#
_entry.id   678f52ffda415c294691d509d450c05b
#
_cell.length_a   1.000
_cell.length_b   1.000
_cell.length_c   1.000
_cell.angle_alpha   90.00
_cell.angle_beta   90.00
_cell.angle_gamma   90.00
#
_symmetry.space_group_name_H-M   'P 1'
#
loop_
_entity.id
_entity.type
_entity.pdbx_description
1 polymer ?
#
loop_
_entity_poly.entity_id
_entity_poly.type
_entity_poly.pdbx_seq_one_letter_code
_entity_poly.pdbx_strand_id
1 'polypeptide(L)'
;IHTGIVDLRRTLSASAKEHKAVSIISAGWDPGSDSIVRTLLEAIAPKGITYTNFGPGMSMGHTVAVKAIDGVKAALSMTIPTGTGIHRRMVYIELKDGYEFDKVSAAIKADPYFVNDETHVKLVPSVDALLDMGHGVNLTRKGVSGKTQNQLFEFNMRINNPALTAQVLV
;
A
#
# COMPACT_ATOMS: atom_id res chain seq x y z
N ILE A 1 -0.17 12.10 -2.24
CA ILE A 1 0.05 12.33 -0.80
C ILE A 1 1.46 11.94 -0.39
N HIS A 2 2.06 10.86 -0.92
CA HIS A 2 3.37 10.39 -0.48
C HIS A 2 4.48 11.45 -0.58
N THR A 3 4.52 12.21 -1.65
CA THR A 3 5.51 13.29 -1.85
C THR A 3 5.21 14.56 -1.06
N GLY A 4 3.93 14.81 -0.74
CA GLY A 4 3.47 16.01 -0.01
C GLY A 4 3.22 15.80 1.48
N ILE A 5 3.55 14.62 2.05
CA ILE A 5 3.18 14.28 3.43
C ILE A 5 3.78 15.22 4.47
N VAL A 6 4.99 15.71 4.25
CA VAL A 6 5.67 16.62 5.19
C VAL A 6 4.94 17.96 5.26
N ASP A 7 4.55 18.52 4.13
CA ASP A 7 3.84 19.80 4.06
C ASP A 7 2.40 19.68 4.57
N LEU A 8 1.72 18.58 4.23
CA LEU A 8 0.42 18.26 4.80
C LEU A 8 0.48 18.18 6.34
N ARG A 9 1.48 17.50 6.88
CA ARG A 9 1.68 17.40 8.33
C ARG A 9 1.90 18.75 8.98
N ARG A 10 2.71 19.63 8.35
CA ARG A 10 2.95 20.99 8.86
C ARG A 10 1.65 21.82 8.87
N THR A 11 0.90 21.79 7.78
CA THR A 11 -0.38 22.51 7.66
C THR A 11 -1.39 22.04 8.68
N LEU A 12 -1.59 20.73 8.81
CA LEU A 12 -2.51 20.16 9.80
C LEU A 12 -2.07 20.47 11.23
N SER A 13 -0.77 20.40 11.52
CA SER A 13 -0.25 20.74 12.85
C SER A 13 -0.47 22.21 13.21
N ALA A 14 -0.30 23.13 12.27
CA ALA A 14 -0.55 24.56 12.48
C ALA A 14 -2.03 24.80 12.76
N SER A 15 -2.91 24.29 11.91
CA SER A 15 -4.36 24.42 12.08
C SER A 15 -4.86 23.80 13.38
N ALA A 16 -4.39 22.61 13.74
CA ALA A 16 -4.78 21.97 15.00
C ALA A 16 -4.36 22.80 16.23
N LYS A 17 -3.17 23.39 16.22
CA LYS A 17 -2.71 24.28 17.30
C LYS A 17 -3.55 25.54 17.41
N GLU A 18 -3.86 26.18 16.29
CA GLU A 18 -4.69 27.40 16.22
C GLU A 18 -6.08 27.15 16.81
N HIS A 19 -6.68 26.01 16.48
CA HIS A 19 -8.03 25.66 16.90
C HIS A 19 -8.09 24.82 18.18
N LYS A 20 -6.97 24.64 18.88
CA LYS A 20 -6.85 23.80 20.11
C LYS A 20 -7.41 22.40 19.91
N ALA A 21 -7.19 21.82 18.72
CA ALA A 21 -7.62 20.50 18.34
C ALA A 21 -6.44 19.53 18.19
N VAL A 22 -6.73 18.25 18.02
CA VAL A 22 -5.75 17.20 17.75
C VAL A 22 -5.93 16.71 16.31
N SER A 23 -4.83 16.57 15.60
CA SER A 23 -4.80 15.96 14.28
C SER A 23 -3.88 14.73 14.32
N ILE A 24 -4.44 13.58 13.99
CA ILE A 24 -3.70 12.32 13.91
C ILE A 24 -3.65 11.89 12.44
N ILE A 25 -2.46 11.69 11.93
CA ILE A 25 -2.23 11.22 10.56
C ILE A 25 -1.50 9.87 10.57
N SER A 26 -1.55 9.16 9.45
CA SER A 26 -0.91 7.82 9.33
C SER A 26 -1.44 6.83 10.36
N ALA A 27 -2.73 6.87 10.63
CA ALA A 27 -3.39 6.12 11.69
C ALA A 27 -4.30 4.99 11.16
N GLY A 28 -4.15 4.60 9.89
CA GLY A 28 -4.82 3.45 9.32
C GLY A 28 -4.09 2.14 9.65
N TRP A 29 -4.16 1.16 8.74
CA TRP A 29 -3.39 -0.07 8.93
C TRP A 29 -1.97 0.03 8.33
N ASP A 30 -1.82 0.68 7.17
CA ASP A 30 -0.53 0.99 6.54
C ASP A 30 -0.61 2.32 5.75
N PRO A 31 0.04 3.35 6.25
CA PRO A 31 0.74 3.46 7.53
C PRO A 31 -0.21 3.50 8.74
N GLY A 32 0.20 2.85 9.81
CA GLY A 32 -0.55 2.80 11.06
C GLY A 32 -0.22 1.56 11.88
N SER A 33 -1.16 0.63 12.01
CA SER A 33 -1.03 -0.55 12.90
C SER A 33 0.14 -1.46 12.53
N ASP A 34 0.43 -1.68 11.27
CA ASP A 34 1.59 -2.46 10.85
C ASP A 34 2.92 -1.73 11.09
N SER A 35 2.92 -0.39 11.09
CA SER A 35 4.09 0.39 11.48
C SER A 35 4.40 0.24 12.97
N ILE A 36 3.37 0.10 13.82
CA ILE A 36 3.54 -0.22 15.25
C ILE A 36 4.21 -1.59 15.40
N VAL A 37 3.76 -2.60 14.64
CA VAL A 37 4.39 -3.93 14.67
C VAL A 37 5.85 -3.86 14.23
N ARG A 38 6.19 -3.14 13.16
CA ARG A 38 7.58 -2.92 12.75
C ARG A 38 8.41 -2.31 13.87
N THR A 39 7.90 -1.27 14.52
CA THR A 39 8.58 -0.62 15.65
C THR A 39 8.79 -1.56 16.82
N LEU A 40 7.80 -2.40 17.13
CA LEU A 40 7.92 -3.42 18.17
C LEU A 40 9.02 -4.44 17.85
N LEU A 41 9.06 -4.94 16.63
CA LEU A 41 10.09 -5.88 16.18
C LEU A 41 11.49 -5.23 16.20
N GLU A 42 11.59 -3.95 15.90
CA GLU A 42 12.84 -3.19 16.00
C GLU A 42 13.27 -2.98 17.45
N ALA A 43 12.34 -2.75 18.36
CA ALA A 43 12.64 -2.63 19.79
C ALA A 43 13.15 -3.97 20.38
N ILE A 44 12.60 -5.10 19.94
CA ILE A 44 13.02 -6.44 20.37
C ILE A 44 14.42 -6.80 19.81
N ALA A 45 14.66 -6.47 18.56
CA ALA A 45 15.92 -6.75 17.88
C ALA A 45 16.45 -5.48 17.18
N PRO A 46 17.06 -4.54 17.91
CA PRO A 46 17.41 -3.20 17.38
C PRO A 46 18.43 -3.26 16.24
N LYS A 47 19.31 -4.26 16.26
CA LYS A 47 20.24 -4.52 15.14
C LYS A 47 19.62 -5.54 14.18
N GLY A 48 19.50 -5.19 12.92
CA GLY A 48 18.92 -6.08 11.92
C GLY A 48 18.25 -5.35 10.77
N ILE A 49 17.52 -6.10 9.96
CA ILE A 49 16.78 -5.58 8.81
C ILE A 49 15.34 -6.08 8.84
N THR A 50 14.40 -5.21 8.48
CA THR A 50 12.99 -5.57 8.32
C THR A 50 12.61 -5.56 6.84
N TYR A 51 12.04 -6.65 6.37
CA TYR A 51 11.40 -6.74 5.07
C TYR A 51 9.89 -6.62 5.25
N THR A 52 9.26 -5.80 4.42
CA THR A 52 7.81 -5.68 4.35
C THR A 52 7.34 -6.17 2.99
N ASN A 53 6.61 -7.28 2.97
CA ASN A 53 6.05 -7.86 1.77
C ASN A 53 4.53 -7.65 1.79
N PHE A 54 4.04 -6.68 1.02
CA PHE A 54 2.61 -6.41 0.90
C PHE A 54 1.94 -7.37 -0.07
N GLY A 55 0.75 -7.84 0.28
CA GLY A 55 -0.06 -8.71 -0.58
C GLY A 55 0.10 -10.20 -0.27
N PRO A 56 -0.38 -11.06 -1.17
CA PRO A 56 -1.14 -10.64 -2.36
C PRO A 56 -2.45 -9.97 -1.98
N GLY A 57 -2.87 -8.97 -2.76
CA GLY A 57 -4.18 -8.36 -2.57
C GLY A 57 -4.32 -6.92 -3.04
N MET A 58 -5.54 -6.40 -2.87
CA MET A 58 -5.95 -5.10 -3.37
C MET A 58 -5.23 -3.95 -2.64
N SER A 59 -4.58 -3.08 -3.41
CA SER A 59 -4.04 -1.82 -2.92
C SER A 59 -5.01 -0.67 -3.19
N MET A 60 -5.52 -0.02 -2.14
CA MET A 60 -6.46 1.09 -2.28
C MET A 60 -5.85 2.29 -2.99
N GLY A 61 -4.68 2.74 -2.56
CA GLY A 61 -4.03 3.92 -3.14
C GLY A 61 -3.76 3.77 -4.63
N HIS A 62 -3.18 2.64 -5.04
CA HIS A 62 -2.94 2.32 -6.44
C HIS A 62 -4.24 2.18 -7.24
N THR A 63 -5.27 1.57 -6.67
CA THR A 63 -6.58 1.44 -7.32
C THR A 63 -7.21 2.81 -7.57
N VAL A 64 -7.14 3.73 -6.61
CA VAL A 64 -7.64 5.11 -6.76
C VAL A 64 -6.84 5.85 -7.83
N ALA A 65 -5.52 5.72 -7.86
CA ALA A 65 -4.66 6.33 -8.89
C ALA A 65 -5.06 5.86 -10.29
N VAL A 66 -5.25 4.54 -10.48
CA VAL A 66 -5.70 4.00 -11.78
C VAL A 66 -7.08 4.54 -12.18
N LYS A 67 -8.03 4.61 -11.25
CA LYS A 67 -9.37 5.15 -11.52
C LYS A 67 -9.37 6.62 -11.95
N ALA A 68 -8.34 7.37 -11.59
CA ALA A 68 -8.17 8.77 -11.99
C ALA A 68 -7.62 8.94 -13.42
N ILE A 69 -7.10 7.88 -14.03
CA ILE A 69 -6.60 7.90 -15.41
C ILE A 69 -7.78 8.00 -16.39
N ASP A 70 -7.68 8.92 -17.33
CA ASP A 70 -8.73 9.08 -18.34
C ASP A 70 -8.88 7.82 -19.19
N GLY A 71 -10.12 7.47 -19.51
CA GLY A 71 -10.47 6.23 -20.20
C GLY A 71 -10.70 5.01 -19.30
N VAL A 72 -10.33 5.07 -18.03
CA VAL A 72 -10.63 4.00 -17.08
C VAL A 72 -12.08 4.13 -16.59
N LYS A 73 -12.89 3.09 -16.77
CA LYS A 73 -14.25 2.97 -16.26
C LYS A 73 -14.27 2.39 -14.84
N ALA A 74 -13.55 1.29 -14.64
CA ALA A 74 -13.35 0.65 -13.34
C ALA A 74 -11.94 0.08 -13.26
N ALA A 75 -11.41 -0.04 -12.05
CA ALA A 75 -10.08 -0.55 -11.84
C ALA A 75 -9.90 -1.26 -10.51
N LEU A 76 -8.98 -2.20 -10.50
CA LEU A 76 -8.44 -2.88 -9.34
C LEU A 76 -6.92 -3.02 -9.51
N SER A 77 -6.15 -2.52 -8.58
CA SER A 77 -4.71 -2.75 -8.54
C SER A 77 -4.37 -3.71 -7.40
N MET A 78 -3.71 -4.80 -7.75
CA MET A 78 -3.21 -5.77 -6.80
C MET A 78 -1.71 -5.63 -6.59
N THR A 79 -1.29 -5.73 -5.33
CA THR A 79 0.10 -5.86 -4.94
C THR A 79 0.45 -7.33 -4.80
N ILE A 80 1.44 -7.79 -5.54
CA ILE A 80 1.97 -9.15 -5.49
C ILE A 80 3.41 -9.07 -4.96
N PRO A 81 3.69 -9.59 -3.76
CA PRO A 81 5.06 -9.60 -3.24
C PRO A 81 5.91 -10.58 -4.04
N THR A 82 7.15 -10.16 -4.33
CA THR A 82 8.17 -11.01 -4.97
C THR A 82 9.27 -11.40 -3.99
N GLY A 83 9.13 -10.98 -2.72
CA GLY A 83 10.06 -11.22 -1.64
C GLY A 83 10.95 -10.00 -1.35
N THR A 84 11.51 -9.96 -0.15
CA THR A 84 12.48 -8.93 0.29
C THR A 84 12.01 -7.48 0.12
N GLY A 85 10.70 -7.23 0.26
CA GLY A 85 10.11 -5.89 0.13
C GLY A 85 9.89 -5.42 -1.31
N ILE A 86 10.13 -6.27 -2.31
CA ILE A 86 9.90 -5.97 -3.72
C ILE A 86 8.49 -6.45 -4.12
N HIS A 87 7.80 -5.66 -4.94
CA HIS A 87 6.43 -5.92 -5.34
C HIS A 87 6.26 -5.80 -6.85
N ARG A 88 5.30 -6.56 -7.35
CA ARG A 88 4.77 -6.45 -8.71
C ARG A 88 3.34 -5.92 -8.63
N ARG A 89 2.92 -5.11 -9.59
CA ARG A 89 1.55 -4.61 -9.70
C ARG A 89 0.80 -5.35 -10.80
N MET A 90 -0.32 -5.94 -10.41
CA MET A 90 -1.30 -6.50 -11.36
C MET A 90 -2.51 -5.58 -11.38
N VAL A 91 -2.70 -4.87 -12.49
CA VAL A 91 -3.76 -3.88 -12.64
C VAL A 91 -4.82 -4.43 -13.60
N TYR A 92 -6.03 -4.52 -13.12
CA TYR A 92 -7.20 -4.93 -13.91
C TYR A 92 -8.08 -3.72 -14.15
N ILE A 93 -8.47 -3.49 -15.40
CA ILE A 93 -9.26 -2.32 -15.79
C ILE A 93 -10.44 -2.72 -16.69
N GLU A 94 -11.53 -1.96 -16.53
CA GLU A 94 -12.56 -1.79 -17.57
C GLU A 94 -12.33 -0.44 -18.23
N LEU A 95 -12.53 -0.37 -19.53
CA LEU A 95 -12.42 0.88 -20.28
C LEU A 95 -13.78 1.52 -20.50
N LYS A 96 -13.79 2.84 -20.61
CA LYS A 96 -14.90 3.60 -21.16
C LYS A 96 -14.94 3.38 -22.67
N ASP A 97 -16.10 3.56 -23.27
CA ASP A 97 -16.29 3.45 -24.72
C ASP A 97 -15.40 4.46 -25.47
N GLY A 98 -14.81 4.00 -26.57
CA GLY A 98 -13.95 4.82 -27.45
C GLY A 98 -12.50 4.97 -26.99
N TYR A 99 -12.09 4.33 -25.89
CA TYR A 99 -10.69 4.36 -25.45
C TYR A 99 -9.91 3.12 -25.87
N GLU A 100 -8.64 3.33 -26.19
CA GLU A 100 -7.72 2.26 -26.61
C GLU A 100 -6.91 1.73 -25.43
N PHE A 101 -6.89 0.41 -25.28
CA PHE A 101 -6.21 -0.25 -24.17
C PHE A 101 -4.72 0.14 -24.06
N ASP A 102 -4.00 0.16 -25.19
CA ASP A 102 -2.55 0.40 -25.17
C ASP A 102 -2.21 1.81 -24.67
N LYS A 103 -3.03 2.82 -25.03
CA LYS A 103 -2.85 4.20 -24.58
C LYS A 103 -3.10 4.33 -23.08
N VAL A 104 -4.19 3.74 -22.59
CA VAL A 104 -4.55 3.76 -21.17
C VAL A 104 -3.53 2.96 -20.35
N SER A 105 -3.09 1.80 -20.84
CA SER A 105 -2.05 0.99 -20.20
C SER A 105 -0.73 1.73 -20.10
N ALA A 106 -0.32 2.45 -21.15
CA ALA A 106 0.89 3.27 -21.12
C ALA A 106 0.79 4.41 -20.09
N ALA A 107 -0.36 5.08 -20.02
CA ALA A 107 -0.61 6.14 -19.05
C ALA A 107 -0.54 5.61 -17.60
N ILE A 108 -1.14 4.44 -17.32
CA ILE A 108 -1.05 3.79 -16.00
C ILE A 108 0.40 3.52 -15.62
N LYS A 109 1.19 2.93 -16.52
CA LYS A 109 2.60 2.60 -16.25
C LYS A 109 3.50 3.82 -16.06
N ALA A 110 3.12 4.97 -16.62
CA ALA A 110 3.84 6.24 -16.48
C ALA A 110 3.45 7.02 -15.21
N ASP A 111 2.39 6.63 -14.52
CA ASP A 111 1.94 7.30 -13.31
C ASP A 111 2.95 7.13 -12.16
N PRO A 112 3.19 8.16 -11.33
CA PRO A 112 4.14 8.09 -10.20
C PRO A 112 3.92 6.94 -9.23
N TYR A 113 2.71 6.38 -9.13
CA TYR A 113 2.42 5.21 -8.32
C TYR A 113 2.95 3.91 -8.90
N PHE A 114 3.26 3.86 -10.20
CA PHE A 114 3.58 2.63 -10.93
C PHE A 114 4.95 2.65 -11.60
N VAL A 115 5.50 3.82 -11.86
CA VAL A 115 6.74 4.00 -12.67
C VAL A 115 7.95 3.23 -12.12
N ASN A 116 8.00 2.96 -10.84
CA ASN A 116 9.11 2.25 -10.19
C ASN A 116 8.83 0.76 -9.94
N ASP A 117 7.61 0.29 -10.27
CA ASP A 117 7.21 -1.09 -10.04
C ASP A 117 7.04 -1.85 -11.37
N GLU A 118 7.35 -3.13 -11.36
CA GLU A 118 6.95 -4.02 -12.46
C GLU A 118 5.41 -4.07 -12.52
N THR A 119 4.84 -3.44 -13.55
CA THR A 119 3.40 -3.25 -13.68
C THR A 119 2.83 -3.95 -14.91
N HIS A 120 1.87 -4.84 -14.68
CA HIS A 120 1.10 -5.53 -15.70
C HIS A 120 -0.34 -5.04 -15.70
N VAL A 121 -0.80 -4.50 -16.82
CA VAL A 121 -2.19 -4.05 -17.00
C VAL A 121 -2.96 -5.09 -17.80
N LYS A 122 -4.17 -5.42 -17.37
CA LYS A 122 -5.07 -6.36 -18.05
C LYS A 122 -6.45 -5.77 -18.21
N LEU A 123 -7.00 -5.87 -19.41
CA LEU A 123 -8.40 -5.56 -19.68
C LEU A 123 -9.27 -6.74 -19.20
N VAL A 124 -10.33 -6.43 -18.47
CA VAL A 124 -11.28 -7.43 -17.97
C VAL A 124 -12.72 -6.99 -18.25
N PRO A 125 -13.63 -7.94 -18.40
CA PRO A 125 -15.05 -7.62 -18.65
C PRO A 125 -15.73 -7.05 -17.41
N SER A 126 -15.26 -7.39 -16.20
CA SER A 126 -15.78 -6.88 -14.93
C SER A 126 -14.69 -6.89 -13.87
N VAL A 127 -14.46 -5.73 -13.27
CA VAL A 127 -13.58 -5.59 -12.10
C VAL A 127 -14.27 -6.08 -10.84
N ASP A 128 -15.59 -5.93 -10.74
CA ASP A 128 -16.37 -6.33 -9.57
C ASP A 128 -16.22 -7.83 -9.24
N ALA A 129 -16.06 -8.66 -10.28
CA ALA A 129 -15.80 -10.10 -10.09
C ALA A 129 -14.46 -10.41 -9.38
N LEU A 130 -13.57 -9.43 -9.24
CA LEU A 130 -12.25 -9.58 -8.65
C LEU A 130 -12.12 -8.89 -7.27
N LEU A 131 -13.16 -8.21 -6.80
CA LEU A 131 -13.09 -7.37 -5.58
C LEU A 131 -12.97 -8.16 -4.27
N ASP A 132 -13.27 -9.45 -4.26
CA ASP A 132 -13.20 -10.29 -3.05
C ASP A 132 -11.76 -10.75 -2.70
N MET A 133 -10.78 -10.18 -3.35
CA MET A 133 -9.38 -10.44 -3.03
C MET A 133 -8.94 -9.51 -1.90
N GLY A 134 -8.84 -10.03 -0.67
CA GLY A 134 -8.32 -9.30 0.49
C GLY A 134 -6.94 -8.70 0.24
N HIS A 135 -6.35 -8.16 1.26
CA HIS A 135 -4.96 -7.68 1.26
C HIS A 135 -4.21 -8.29 2.43
N GLY A 136 -2.91 -8.12 2.47
CA GLY A 136 -2.12 -8.60 3.56
C GLY A 136 -0.72 -8.01 3.60
N VAL A 137 -0.01 -8.32 4.66
CA VAL A 137 1.40 -8.00 4.83
C VAL A 137 2.09 -9.14 5.54
N ASN A 138 3.27 -9.49 5.07
CA ASN A 138 4.24 -10.28 5.80
C ASN A 138 5.40 -9.36 6.19
N LEU A 139 5.60 -9.20 7.49
CA LEU A 139 6.75 -8.51 8.08
C LEU A 139 7.75 -9.56 8.52
N THR A 140 8.95 -9.50 7.99
CA THR A 140 10.06 -10.37 8.37
C THR A 140 11.18 -9.52 8.93
N ARG A 141 11.48 -9.65 10.23
CA ARG A 141 12.65 -9.03 10.86
C ARG A 141 13.74 -10.04 11.09
N LYS A 142 14.84 -9.86 10.39
CA LYS A 142 16.07 -10.59 10.64
C LYS A 142 16.91 -9.80 11.63
N GLY A 143 16.92 -10.25 12.88
CA GLY A 143 17.66 -9.63 13.96
C GLY A 143 19.10 -10.14 14.06
N VAL A 144 19.94 -9.30 14.63
CA VAL A 144 21.34 -9.62 14.93
C VAL A 144 21.55 -9.48 16.43
N SER A 145 21.87 -10.56 17.12
CA SER A 145 22.22 -10.53 18.53
C SER A 145 23.17 -11.66 18.90
N GLY A 146 24.08 -11.37 19.81
CA GLY A 146 25.08 -12.34 20.26
C GLY A 146 25.97 -12.86 19.15
N LYS A 147 26.46 -14.08 19.32
CA LYS A 147 27.40 -14.74 18.37
C LYS A 147 26.70 -15.44 17.22
N THR A 148 25.45 -15.86 17.39
CA THR A 148 24.72 -16.69 16.40
C THR A 148 24.02 -15.86 15.35
N GLN A 149 23.62 -14.63 15.67
CA GLN A 149 23.04 -13.64 14.76
C GLN A 149 21.87 -14.17 13.89
N ASN A 150 21.10 -15.15 14.39
CA ASN A 150 20.12 -15.91 13.63
C ASN A 150 18.68 -15.73 14.12
N GLN A 151 18.37 -14.58 14.71
CA GLN A 151 17.01 -14.30 15.17
C GLN A 151 16.13 -13.91 13.99
N LEU A 152 14.99 -14.55 13.90
CA LEU A 152 13.99 -14.30 12.87
C LEU A 152 12.63 -14.09 13.55
N PHE A 153 11.99 -12.97 13.23
CA PHE A 153 10.64 -12.66 13.66
C PHE A 153 9.77 -12.49 12.42
N GLU A 154 8.62 -13.14 12.43
CA GLU A 154 7.67 -13.06 11.34
C GLU A 154 6.29 -12.67 11.88
N PHE A 155 5.64 -11.78 11.16
CA PHE A 155 4.28 -11.37 11.41
C PHE A 155 3.50 -11.38 10.11
N ASN A 156 2.40 -12.13 10.08
CA ASN A 156 1.51 -12.21 8.93
C ASN A 156 0.15 -11.62 9.27
N MET A 157 -0.35 -10.77 8.39
CA MET A 157 -1.67 -10.18 8.48
C MET A 157 -2.42 -10.39 7.16
N ARG A 158 -3.69 -10.80 7.26
CA ARG A 158 -4.63 -10.81 6.14
C ARG A 158 -5.86 -10.00 6.51
N ILE A 159 -6.24 -9.08 5.65
CA ILE A 159 -7.25 -8.08 5.95
C ILE A 159 -8.11 -7.75 4.73
N ASN A 160 -9.28 -7.20 5.01
CA ASN A 160 -9.99 -6.33 4.07
C ASN A 160 -9.50 -4.90 4.31
N ASN A 161 -8.80 -4.32 3.35
CA ASN A 161 -8.12 -3.04 3.50
C ASN A 161 -9.06 -1.89 3.94
N PRO A 162 -10.20 -1.63 3.25
CA PRO A 162 -11.11 -0.57 3.68
C PRO A 162 -11.68 -0.80 5.08
N ALA A 163 -12.08 -2.02 5.39
CA ALA A 163 -12.69 -2.35 6.68
C ALA A 163 -11.72 -2.19 7.85
N LEU A 164 -10.49 -2.70 7.72
CA LEU A 164 -9.49 -2.56 8.78
C LEU A 164 -9.09 -1.10 8.97
N THR A 165 -8.88 -0.35 7.89
CA THR A 165 -8.54 1.08 7.98
C THR A 165 -9.64 1.84 8.75
N ALA A 166 -10.91 1.61 8.44
CA ALA A 166 -12.01 2.22 9.15
C ALA A 166 -12.04 1.81 10.64
N GLN A 167 -11.82 0.53 10.93
CA GLN A 167 -11.83 0.02 12.29
C GLN A 167 -10.69 0.57 13.15
N VAL A 168 -9.51 0.76 12.58
CA VAL A 168 -8.35 1.31 13.30
C VAL A 168 -8.51 2.81 13.60
N LEU A 169 -9.30 3.52 12.78
CA LEU A 169 -9.56 4.96 12.96
C LEU A 169 -10.62 5.27 14.03
N VAL A 170 -11.40 4.31 14.49
CA VAL A 170 -12.44 4.45 15.52
C VAL A 170 -11.88 4.09 16.90
#